data_27747194f7229b3c436101880b186514
#
_entry.id   27747194f7229b3c436101880b186514
#
_cell.length_a   1.000
_cell.length_b   1.000
_cell.length_c   1.000
_cell.angle_alpha   90.00
_cell.angle_beta   90.00
_cell.angle_gamma   90.00
#
_symmetry.space_group_name_H-M   'P 1'
#
loop_
_entity.id
_entity.type
_entity.pdbx_description
1 polymer ?
#
loop_
_entity_poly.entity_id
_entity_poly.type
_entity_poly.pdbx_seq_one_letter_code
_entity_poly.pdbx_strand_id
1 'polypeptide(L)'
;CTGCALLCDDITVDLQDNRVIGVNTACLKGVSRMKGCSSPMTCTVDGKTVDVDTAIKEAARILEEAKHPLIFGHGNSTLEAQKKSIELARELGAHIDDTSSFCQGPLVEAILNEKIPTCTLDEVRHMADVIVFWGADPSHSHPRHLSMYSYFPRGKQRQRGWEEDRTAVIIDVRRSDTAAVCGDKLYEIPVGADPEFMNALLNALSSKVPKTSFNMDPKRILELAN
;
A
#
# COMPACT_ATOMS: atom_id res chain seq x y z
N CYS A 1 -3.97 -12.24 6.93
CA CYS A 1 -5.02 -11.22 6.79
C CYS A 1 -4.93 -10.52 5.44
N THR A 2 -6.03 -10.38 4.74
CA THR A 2 -6.12 -9.71 3.42
C THR A 2 -6.63 -8.27 3.50
N GLY A 3 -6.53 -7.63 4.66
CA GLY A 3 -6.99 -6.25 4.85
C GLY A 3 -6.08 -5.17 4.24
N CYS A 4 -4.80 -5.52 3.99
CA CYS A 4 -3.81 -4.70 3.28
C CYS A 4 -2.65 -5.58 2.80
N ALA A 5 -1.70 -4.98 2.08
CA ALA A 5 -0.57 -5.69 1.47
C ALA A 5 0.47 -6.24 2.47
N LEU A 6 0.36 -5.96 3.77
CA LEU A 6 1.23 -6.61 4.78
C LEU A 6 0.94 -8.11 4.94
N LEU A 7 -0.25 -8.57 4.58
CA LEU A 7 -0.66 -9.98 4.64
C LEU A 7 -0.33 -10.66 5.97
N CYS A 8 -0.54 -9.95 7.10
CA CYS A 8 -0.20 -10.45 8.44
C CYS A 8 -0.68 -11.89 8.65
N ASP A 9 0.20 -12.76 9.14
CA ASP A 9 0.01 -14.20 9.34
C ASP A 9 0.03 -14.62 10.82
N ASP A 10 0.30 -13.68 11.73
CA ASP A 10 0.33 -13.86 13.18
C ASP A 10 -1.02 -13.57 13.87
N ILE A 11 -2.10 -13.45 13.10
CA ILE A 11 -3.44 -13.18 13.61
C ILE A 11 -4.10 -14.47 14.02
N THR A 12 -4.65 -14.50 15.24
CA THR A 12 -5.48 -15.60 15.73
C THR A 12 -6.95 -15.18 15.80
N VAL A 13 -7.84 -16.13 15.53
CA VAL A 13 -9.28 -15.90 15.46
C VAL A 13 -10.00 -16.91 16.36
N ASP A 14 -10.83 -16.41 17.25
CA ASP A 14 -11.67 -17.25 18.10
C ASP A 14 -13.03 -17.44 17.42
N LEU A 15 -13.45 -18.68 17.27
CA LEU A 15 -14.70 -19.04 16.62
C LEU A 15 -15.67 -19.68 17.62
N GLN A 16 -16.93 -19.30 17.57
CA GLN A 16 -18.05 -19.95 18.24
C GLN A 16 -19.23 -20.01 17.26
N ASP A 17 -19.83 -21.20 17.15
CA ASP A 17 -20.98 -21.43 16.25
C ASP A 17 -20.75 -20.90 14.81
N ASN A 18 -19.55 -21.15 14.28
CA ASN A 18 -19.10 -20.70 12.95
C ASN A 18 -19.07 -19.16 12.79
N ARG A 19 -19.01 -18.42 13.89
CA ARG A 19 -18.90 -16.96 13.91
C ARG A 19 -17.60 -16.53 14.56
N VAL A 20 -17.01 -15.45 14.06
CA VAL A 20 -15.83 -14.82 14.64
C VAL A 20 -16.25 -14.02 15.88
N ILE A 21 -15.86 -14.49 17.07
CA ILE A 21 -16.14 -13.83 18.35
C ILE A 21 -14.96 -13.00 18.85
N GLY A 22 -13.73 -13.41 18.54
CA GLY A 22 -12.49 -12.73 18.92
C GLY A 22 -11.48 -12.67 17.78
N VAL A 23 -10.67 -11.62 17.74
CA VAL A 23 -9.55 -11.47 16.79
C VAL A 23 -8.40 -10.87 17.57
N ASN A 24 -7.27 -11.57 17.66
CA ASN A 24 -6.10 -11.18 18.41
C ASN A 24 -4.95 -10.80 17.46
N THR A 25 -4.01 -9.97 17.93
CA THR A 25 -2.84 -9.50 17.18
C THR A 25 -3.16 -8.81 15.84
N ALA A 26 -4.36 -8.26 15.70
CA ALA A 26 -4.80 -7.57 14.48
C ALA A 26 -4.95 -6.07 14.68
N CYS A 27 -4.71 -5.29 13.63
CA CYS A 27 -5.13 -3.89 13.57
C CYS A 27 -6.65 -3.79 13.33
N LEU A 28 -7.22 -2.58 13.46
CA LEU A 28 -8.66 -2.37 13.25
C LEU A 28 -9.15 -2.84 11.86
N LYS A 29 -8.35 -2.66 10.80
CA LYS A 29 -8.68 -3.17 9.46
C LYS A 29 -8.75 -4.71 9.46
N GLY A 30 -7.80 -5.37 10.14
CA GLY A 30 -7.78 -6.82 10.28
C GLY A 30 -8.97 -7.34 11.08
N VAL A 31 -9.28 -6.71 12.20
CA VAL A 31 -10.47 -7.05 13.03
C VAL A 31 -11.75 -6.93 12.20
N SER A 32 -11.94 -5.80 11.52
CA SER A 32 -13.11 -5.57 10.66
C SER A 32 -13.20 -6.63 9.54
N ARG A 33 -12.07 -6.93 8.90
CA ARG A 33 -12.03 -7.93 7.83
C ARG A 33 -12.41 -9.32 8.31
N MET A 34 -11.85 -9.77 9.46
CA MET A 34 -12.13 -11.10 10.00
C MET A 34 -13.57 -11.22 10.49
N LYS A 35 -14.07 -10.22 11.20
CA LYS A 35 -15.48 -10.22 11.65
C LYS A 35 -16.46 -10.16 10.47
N GLY A 36 -16.11 -9.46 9.39
CA GLY A 36 -16.91 -9.38 8.18
C GLY A 36 -17.09 -10.71 7.46
N CYS A 37 -16.17 -11.68 7.64
CA CYS A 37 -16.29 -13.01 7.03
C CYS A 37 -17.52 -13.79 7.53
N SER A 38 -18.05 -13.45 8.71
CA SER A 38 -19.26 -14.09 9.26
C SER A 38 -20.56 -13.42 8.82
N SER A 39 -20.49 -12.34 8.06
CA SER A 39 -21.67 -11.65 7.54
C SER A 39 -22.27 -12.44 6.37
N PRO A 40 -23.60 -12.61 6.34
CA PRO A 40 -24.25 -13.28 5.21
C PRO A 40 -24.02 -12.46 3.93
N MET A 41 -23.82 -13.18 2.82
CA MET A 41 -23.74 -12.55 1.51
C MET A 41 -25.15 -12.05 1.12
N THR A 42 -25.26 -10.76 0.82
CA THR A 42 -26.51 -10.15 0.38
C THR A 42 -26.32 -9.60 -1.04
N CYS A 43 -27.10 -10.09 -1.98
CA CYS A 43 -27.16 -9.57 -3.34
C CYS A 43 -28.32 -8.58 -3.48
N THR A 44 -28.10 -7.50 -4.22
CA THR A 44 -29.15 -6.50 -4.50
C THR A 44 -29.16 -6.15 -5.97
N VAL A 45 -30.38 -5.98 -6.50
CA VAL A 45 -30.64 -5.45 -7.84
C VAL A 45 -31.66 -4.33 -7.68
N ASP A 46 -31.35 -3.14 -8.19
CA ASP A 46 -32.16 -1.92 -8.04
C ASP A 46 -32.57 -1.65 -6.59
N GLY A 47 -31.65 -1.86 -5.64
CA GLY A 47 -31.86 -1.67 -4.20
C GLY A 47 -32.73 -2.73 -3.52
N LYS A 48 -33.16 -3.77 -4.24
CA LYS A 48 -33.94 -4.89 -3.68
C LYS A 48 -33.06 -6.10 -3.46
N THR A 49 -33.20 -6.75 -2.31
CA THR A 49 -32.50 -8.03 -2.04
C THR A 49 -33.01 -9.13 -2.97
N VAL A 50 -32.09 -9.83 -3.62
CA VAL A 50 -32.35 -10.95 -4.51
C VAL A 50 -31.46 -12.14 -4.17
N ASP A 51 -31.77 -13.32 -4.70
CA ASP A 51 -30.89 -14.48 -4.66
C ASP A 51 -29.67 -14.28 -5.59
N VAL A 52 -28.64 -15.11 -5.37
CA VAL A 52 -27.37 -15.03 -6.13
C VAL A 52 -27.57 -15.27 -7.62
N ASP A 53 -28.41 -16.24 -7.99
CA ASP A 53 -28.64 -16.60 -9.40
C ASP A 53 -29.33 -15.46 -10.17
N THR A 54 -30.27 -14.79 -9.53
CA THR A 54 -30.93 -13.59 -10.07
C THR A 54 -29.91 -12.45 -10.24
N ALA A 55 -29.03 -12.22 -9.25
CA ALA A 55 -28.00 -11.19 -9.36
C ALA A 55 -27.00 -11.49 -10.48
N ILE A 56 -26.58 -12.76 -10.63
CA ILE A 56 -25.67 -13.17 -11.71
C ILE A 56 -26.31 -12.98 -13.09
N LYS A 57 -27.56 -13.38 -13.27
CA LYS A 57 -28.27 -13.21 -14.53
C LYS A 57 -28.39 -11.74 -14.93
N GLU A 58 -28.71 -10.88 -13.97
CA GLU A 58 -28.79 -9.44 -14.23
C GLU A 58 -27.43 -8.82 -14.55
N ALA A 59 -26.38 -9.22 -13.85
CA ALA A 59 -25.02 -8.79 -14.14
C ALA A 59 -24.58 -9.23 -15.56
N ALA A 60 -24.87 -10.48 -15.94
CA ALA A 60 -24.58 -10.99 -17.27
C ALA A 60 -25.33 -10.20 -18.37
N ARG A 61 -26.62 -9.92 -18.15
CA ARG A 61 -27.42 -9.11 -19.09
C ARG A 61 -26.81 -7.70 -19.26
N ILE A 62 -26.45 -7.04 -18.19
CA ILE A 62 -25.82 -5.70 -18.22
C ILE A 62 -24.52 -5.73 -19.03
N LEU A 63 -23.69 -6.75 -18.80
CA LEU A 63 -22.41 -6.89 -19.48
C LEU A 63 -22.56 -7.21 -20.97
N GLU A 64 -23.54 -8.06 -21.35
CA GLU A 64 -23.84 -8.41 -22.75
C GLU A 64 -24.41 -7.22 -23.54
N GLU A 65 -25.20 -6.38 -22.89
CA GLU A 65 -25.79 -5.18 -23.52
C GLU A 65 -24.79 -3.99 -23.58
N ALA A 66 -23.69 -4.05 -22.82
CA ALA A 66 -22.72 -2.97 -22.76
C ALA A 66 -21.90 -2.84 -24.05
N LYS A 67 -21.77 -1.62 -24.58
CA LYS A 67 -20.95 -1.35 -25.78
C LYS A 67 -19.46 -1.27 -25.49
N HIS A 68 -19.09 -0.83 -24.29
CA HIS A 68 -17.72 -0.64 -23.86
C HIS A 68 -17.56 -1.07 -22.39
N PRO A 69 -17.69 -2.36 -22.07
CA PRO A 69 -17.56 -2.84 -20.72
C PRO A 69 -16.12 -2.71 -20.22
N LEU A 70 -15.95 -2.36 -18.95
CA LEU A 70 -14.67 -2.29 -18.26
C LEU A 70 -14.70 -3.22 -17.04
N ILE A 71 -13.71 -4.09 -16.94
CA ILE A 71 -13.42 -4.87 -15.74
C ILE A 71 -12.23 -4.24 -15.05
N PHE A 72 -12.42 -3.71 -13.82
CA PHE A 72 -11.41 -2.98 -13.11
C PHE A 72 -11.17 -3.52 -11.70
N GLY A 73 -9.90 -3.60 -11.30
CA GLY A 73 -9.51 -3.91 -9.92
C GLY A 73 -8.66 -5.17 -9.78
N HIS A 74 -9.16 -6.15 -9.03
CA HIS A 74 -8.51 -7.45 -8.78
C HIS A 74 -7.31 -7.46 -7.82
N GLY A 75 -6.81 -6.34 -7.31
CA GLY A 75 -5.64 -6.27 -6.44
C GLY A 75 -5.71 -7.15 -5.19
N ASN A 76 -6.91 -7.48 -4.70
CA ASN A 76 -7.16 -8.35 -3.54
C ASN A 76 -7.90 -9.65 -3.90
N SER A 77 -7.89 -10.04 -5.19
CA SER A 77 -8.51 -11.27 -5.67
C SER A 77 -7.49 -12.41 -5.77
N THR A 78 -7.96 -13.66 -5.76
CA THR A 78 -7.09 -14.81 -6.03
C THR A 78 -6.65 -14.83 -7.51
N LEU A 79 -5.54 -15.52 -7.79
CA LEU A 79 -5.04 -15.68 -9.17
C LEU A 79 -6.08 -16.37 -10.07
N GLU A 80 -6.86 -17.31 -9.53
CA GLU A 80 -7.93 -17.99 -10.26
C GLU A 80 -9.04 -17.01 -10.66
N ALA A 81 -9.44 -16.11 -9.75
CA ALA A 81 -10.42 -15.07 -10.04
C ALA A 81 -9.89 -14.08 -11.09
N GLN A 82 -8.63 -13.65 -10.98
CA GLN A 82 -8.00 -12.78 -11.99
C GLN A 82 -7.98 -13.44 -13.37
N LYS A 83 -7.59 -14.72 -13.44
CA LYS A 83 -7.58 -15.49 -14.69
C LYS A 83 -8.98 -15.56 -15.31
N LYS A 84 -10.01 -15.86 -14.50
CA LYS A 84 -11.41 -15.90 -14.98
C LYS A 84 -11.91 -14.54 -15.45
N SER A 85 -11.48 -13.46 -14.82
CA SER A 85 -11.82 -12.11 -15.26
C SER A 85 -11.18 -11.75 -16.61
N ILE A 86 -9.95 -12.21 -16.86
CA ILE A 86 -9.30 -12.04 -18.17
C ILE A 86 -10.04 -12.85 -19.25
N GLU A 87 -10.44 -14.08 -18.95
CA GLU A 87 -11.26 -14.91 -19.84
C GLU A 87 -12.58 -14.21 -20.16
N LEU A 88 -13.29 -13.72 -19.14
CA LEU A 88 -14.54 -12.98 -19.31
C LEU A 88 -14.36 -11.70 -20.15
N ALA A 89 -13.29 -10.93 -19.90
CA ALA A 89 -12.98 -9.74 -20.68
C ALA A 89 -12.80 -10.06 -22.17
N ARG A 90 -12.13 -11.16 -22.50
CA ARG A 90 -11.94 -11.62 -23.88
C ARG A 90 -13.24 -12.01 -24.55
N GLU A 91 -14.11 -12.74 -23.84
CA GLU A 91 -15.43 -13.15 -24.36
C GLU A 91 -16.35 -11.96 -24.66
N LEU A 92 -16.31 -10.95 -23.79
CA LEU A 92 -17.14 -9.75 -23.93
C LEU A 92 -16.52 -8.66 -24.84
N GLY A 93 -15.27 -8.81 -25.27
CA GLY A 93 -14.52 -7.70 -25.88
C GLY A 93 -14.35 -6.52 -24.93
N ALA A 94 -14.29 -6.77 -23.61
CA ALA A 94 -14.20 -5.77 -22.58
C ALA A 94 -12.77 -5.25 -22.42
N HIS A 95 -12.64 -4.01 -21.95
CA HIS A 95 -11.38 -3.53 -21.42
C HIS A 95 -11.14 -4.11 -20.02
N ILE A 96 -9.88 -4.41 -19.70
CA ILE A 96 -9.47 -4.84 -18.35
C ILE A 96 -8.33 -3.98 -17.88
N ASP A 97 -8.40 -3.51 -16.63
CA ASP A 97 -7.38 -2.64 -16.04
C ASP A 97 -7.36 -2.78 -14.53
N ASP A 98 -6.27 -2.32 -13.92
CA ASP A 98 -6.10 -2.27 -12.48
C ASP A 98 -5.33 -1.00 -12.04
N THR A 99 -5.04 -0.91 -10.74
CA THR A 99 -4.31 0.24 -10.19
C THR A 99 -2.86 0.37 -10.70
N SER A 100 -2.30 -0.64 -11.37
CA SER A 100 -0.93 -0.61 -11.87
C SER A 100 -0.77 0.42 -12.97
N SER A 101 -1.77 0.60 -13.83
CA SER A 101 -1.67 1.49 -15.00
C SER A 101 -1.42 2.95 -14.64
N PHE A 102 -1.94 3.44 -13.52
CA PHE A 102 -1.78 4.83 -13.09
C PHE A 102 -1.04 5.02 -11.77
N CYS A 103 -0.59 3.93 -11.13
CA CYS A 103 0.08 4.01 -9.82
C CYS A 103 1.44 3.29 -9.87
N GLN A 104 1.44 2.00 -9.62
CA GLN A 104 2.67 1.23 -9.39
C GLN A 104 3.25 0.55 -10.64
N GLY A 105 2.56 0.53 -11.76
CA GLY A 105 2.97 -0.17 -12.98
C GLY A 105 4.37 0.20 -13.46
N PRO A 106 4.72 1.49 -13.61
CA PRO A 106 6.06 1.90 -14.02
C PRO A 106 7.16 1.43 -13.06
N LEU A 107 6.86 1.40 -11.74
CA LEU A 107 7.79 0.90 -10.73
C LEU A 107 7.95 -0.62 -10.86
N VAL A 108 6.85 -1.35 -11.00
CA VAL A 108 6.86 -2.82 -11.20
C VAL A 108 7.62 -3.17 -12.46
N GLU A 109 7.42 -2.44 -13.55
CA GLU A 109 8.18 -2.64 -14.79
C GLU A 109 9.69 -2.42 -14.59
N ALA A 110 10.06 -1.37 -13.86
CA ALA A 110 11.47 -1.10 -13.56
C ALA A 110 12.09 -2.18 -12.67
N ILE A 111 11.34 -2.75 -11.73
CA ILE A 111 11.76 -3.87 -10.88
C ILE A 111 11.95 -5.14 -11.73
N LEU A 112 10.98 -5.49 -12.57
CA LEU A 112 11.06 -6.67 -13.45
C LEU A 112 12.20 -6.59 -14.45
N ASN A 113 12.60 -5.40 -14.86
CA ASN A 113 13.75 -5.13 -15.72
C ASN A 113 15.07 -4.97 -14.94
N GLU A 114 15.10 -5.33 -13.65
CA GLU A 114 16.29 -5.28 -12.78
C GLU A 114 16.94 -3.89 -12.69
N LYS A 115 16.18 -2.82 -12.94
CA LYS A 115 16.66 -1.43 -12.85
C LYS A 115 16.63 -0.87 -11.43
N ILE A 116 15.82 -1.48 -10.55
CA ILE A 116 15.63 -1.04 -9.16
C ILE A 116 15.81 -2.24 -8.24
N PRO A 117 16.73 -2.16 -7.26
CA PRO A 117 16.85 -3.19 -6.24
C PRO A 117 15.61 -3.20 -5.34
N THR A 118 15.22 -4.38 -4.91
CA THR A 118 14.11 -4.57 -3.97
C THR A 118 14.57 -5.38 -2.76
N CYS A 119 13.79 -5.35 -1.71
CA CYS A 119 14.00 -6.14 -0.51
C CYS A 119 12.68 -6.66 0.05
N THR A 120 12.75 -7.65 0.90
CA THR A 120 11.62 -8.14 1.67
C THR A 120 11.38 -7.27 2.92
N LEU A 121 10.17 -7.33 3.49
CA LEU A 121 9.89 -6.66 4.76
C LEU A 121 10.74 -7.22 5.91
N ASP A 122 11.11 -8.48 5.88
CA ASP A 122 12.02 -9.07 6.86
C ASP A 122 13.44 -8.52 6.75
N GLU A 123 13.93 -8.26 5.54
CA GLU A 123 15.21 -7.56 5.35
C GLU A 123 15.14 -6.14 5.90
N VAL A 124 14.06 -5.39 5.66
CA VAL A 124 13.86 -4.08 6.29
C VAL A 124 13.93 -4.20 7.80
N ARG A 125 13.20 -5.15 8.40
CA ARG A 125 13.20 -5.38 9.84
C ARG A 125 14.58 -5.68 10.39
N HIS A 126 15.36 -6.50 9.70
CA HIS A 126 16.61 -7.01 10.22
C HIS A 126 17.81 -6.12 9.92
N MET A 127 17.79 -5.33 8.85
CA MET A 127 18.98 -4.67 8.33
C MET A 127 18.86 -3.14 8.22
N ALA A 128 17.68 -2.61 7.88
CA ALA A 128 17.54 -1.19 7.57
C ALA A 128 17.86 -0.29 8.78
N ASP A 129 18.74 0.67 8.58
CA ASP A 129 19.10 1.72 9.53
C ASP A 129 18.47 3.06 9.15
N VAL A 130 18.31 3.34 7.87
CA VAL A 130 17.60 4.51 7.36
C VAL A 130 16.41 4.06 6.56
N ILE A 131 15.26 4.64 6.84
CA ILE A 131 14.00 4.37 6.13
C ILE A 131 13.44 5.70 5.64
N VAL A 132 13.22 5.80 4.34
CA VAL A 132 12.62 6.97 3.71
C VAL A 132 11.19 6.63 3.30
N PHE A 133 10.22 7.28 3.93
CA PHE A 133 8.83 7.24 3.53
C PHE A 133 8.56 8.41 2.59
N TRP A 134 8.51 8.15 1.30
CA TRP A 134 8.30 9.17 0.27
C TRP A 134 6.87 9.07 -0.28
N GLY A 135 6.05 10.10 -0.01
CA GLY A 135 4.63 10.11 -0.39
C GLY A 135 3.84 8.94 0.17
N ALA A 136 4.27 8.42 1.34
CA ALA A 136 3.72 7.21 1.91
C ALA A 136 3.37 7.40 3.39
N ASP A 137 2.14 7.01 3.74
CA ASP A 137 1.63 7.05 5.12
C ASP A 137 1.24 5.65 5.61
N PRO A 138 2.25 4.79 5.95
CA PRO A 138 1.98 3.44 6.40
C PRO A 138 1.20 3.39 7.72
N SER A 139 1.28 4.37 8.60
CA SER A 139 0.45 4.42 9.81
C SER A 139 -1.03 4.32 9.48
N HIS A 140 -1.47 4.93 8.38
CA HIS A 140 -2.83 4.87 7.91
C HIS A 140 -3.10 3.70 6.96
N SER A 141 -2.28 3.53 5.93
CA SER A 141 -2.51 2.52 4.88
C SER A 141 -2.20 1.09 5.35
N HIS A 142 -1.15 0.91 6.14
CA HIS A 142 -0.61 -0.37 6.61
C HIS A 142 -0.32 -0.32 8.11
N PRO A 143 -1.32 -0.29 8.99
CA PRO A 143 -1.18 0.15 10.39
C PRO A 143 -0.15 -0.63 11.22
N ARG A 144 0.24 -1.84 10.82
CA ARG A 144 1.27 -2.61 11.52
C ARG A 144 2.66 -2.51 10.88
N HIS A 145 2.82 -1.72 9.82
CA HIS A 145 4.11 -1.60 9.11
C HIS A 145 5.22 -1.07 10.03
N LEU A 146 4.96 0.02 10.73
CA LEU A 146 5.94 0.62 11.63
C LEU A 146 6.30 -0.31 12.79
N SER A 147 5.30 -1.00 13.36
CA SER A 147 5.48 -1.86 14.54
C SER A 147 6.08 -3.24 14.22
N MET A 148 5.88 -3.76 13.02
CA MET A 148 6.35 -5.11 12.65
C MET A 148 7.65 -5.10 11.86
N TYR A 149 7.87 -4.08 11.01
CA TYR A 149 8.93 -4.17 10.02
C TYR A 149 9.89 -2.98 9.99
N SER A 150 9.39 -1.74 10.01
CA SER A 150 10.21 -0.62 9.59
C SER A 150 10.80 0.21 10.73
N TYR A 151 10.04 0.62 11.74
CA TYR A 151 10.53 1.60 12.70
C TYR A 151 10.78 1.03 14.09
N PHE A 152 9.76 0.46 14.75
CA PHE A 152 9.86 0.01 16.13
C PHE A 152 10.54 -1.36 16.36
N PRO A 153 10.49 -2.35 15.43
CA PRO A 153 10.88 -3.70 15.80
C PRO A 153 12.39 -3.85 15.91
N ARG A 154 12.78 -4.75 16.80
CA ARG A 154 14.15 -5.25 16.86
C ARG A 154 14.41 -6.19 15.68
N GLY A 155 15.65 -6.18 15.19
CA GLY A 155 16.14 -7.06 14.13
C GLY A 155 17.51 -7.61 14.44
N LYS A 156 18.05 -8.46 13.58
CA LYS A 156 19.38 -9.10 13.79
C LYS A 156 20.50 -8.08 13.89
N GLN A 157 20.46 -7.03 13.07
CA GLN A 157 21.46 -5.97 13.04
C GLN A 157 20.98 -4.68 13.73
N ARG A 158 19.70 -4.63 14.12
CA ARG A 158 19.04 -3.48 14.75
C ARG A 158 18.43 -3.93 16.08
N GLN A 159 19.28 -4.11 17.08
CA GLN A 159 18.91 -4.81 18.32
C GLN A 159 18.16 -3.92 19.31
N ARG A 160 18.29 -2.60 19.24
CA ARG A 160 17.64 -1.67 20.16
C ARG A 160 16.25 -1.25 19.71
N GLY A 161 16.03 -1.17 18.40
CA GLY A 161 14.78 -0.68 17.80
C GLY A 161 14.75 0.83 17.62
N TRP A 162 13.69 1.34 17.09
CA TRP A 162 13.37 2.71 16.62
C TRP A 162 14.55 3.72 16.63
N GLU A 163 14.42 4.86 17.30
CA GLU A 163 15.37 5.99 17.24
C GLU A 163 16.80 5.70 17.67
N GLU A 164 17.05 4.62 18.39
CA GLU A 164 18.41 4.24 18.78
C GLU A 164 19.20 3.57 17.64
N ASP A 165 18.51 2.85 16.78
CA ASP A 165 19.11 2.05 15.70
C ASP A 165 18.57 2.40 14.31
N ARG A 166 17.56 3.27 14.21
CA ARG A 166 16.90 3.59 12.96
C ARG A 166 16.60 5.07 12.84
N THR A 167 16.82 5.59 11.64
CA THR A 167 16.40 6.93 11.25
C THR A 167 15.22 6.82 10.28
N ALA A 168 14.10 7.44 10.59
CA ALA A 168 12.99 7.61 9.66
C ALA A 168 13.01 9.03 9.07
N VAL A 169 12.98 9.09 7.74
CA VAL A 169 12.84 10.32 6.97
C VAL A 169 11.51 10.31 6.27
N ILE A 170 10.74 11.37 6.39
CA ILE A 170 9.44 11.50 5.75
C ILE A 170 9.52 12.64 4.71
N ILE A 171 9.21 12.33 3.47
CA ILE A 171 9.07 13.29 2.38
C ILE A 171 7.63 13.22 1.91
N ASP A 172 6.86 14.28 2.17
CA ASP A 172 5.41 14.26 1.90
C ASP A 172 4.94 15.70 1.59
N VAL A 173 3.76 15.83 1.03
CA VAL A 173 3.09 17.11 0.77
C VAL A 173 2.40 17.68 2.03
N ARG A 174 2.37 16.89 3.10
CA ARG A 174 1.72 17.22 4.37
C ARG A 174 2.37 16.48 5.53
N ARG A 175 2.11 16.94 6.74
CA ARG A 175 2.42 16.17 7.94
C ARG A 175 1.43 15.01 8.08
N SER A 176 1.86 13.81 7.67
CA SER A 176 1.09 12.57 7.75
C SER A 176 1.07 11.98 9.17
N ASP A 177 0.22 10.97 9.41
CA ASP A 177 0.21 10.22 10.67
C ASP A 177 1.54 9.50 10.92
N THR A 178 2.19 9.01 9.86
CA THR A 178 3.54 8.44 9.95
C THR A 178 4.56 9.50 10.41
N ALA A 179 4.48 10.73 9.88
CA ALA A 179 5.32 11.83 10.33
C ALA A 179 5.04 12.23 11.79
N ALA A 180 3.81 12.08 12.27
CA ALA A 180 3.49 12.33 13.67
C ALA A 180 4.09 11.28 14.62
N VAL A 181 4.28 10.04 14.15
CA VAL A 181 4.81 8.92 14.95
C VAL A 181 6.35 8.90 14.96
N CYS A 182 6.98 9.10 13.81
CA CYS A 182 8.44 8.96 13.65
C CYS A 182 9.12 10.18 13.03
N GLY A 183 8.53 11.36 13.15
CA GLY A 183 8.76 12.52 12.32
C GLY A 183 9.76 13.56 12.77
N ASP A 184 10.92 13.17 13.26
CA ASP A 184 11.98 14.15 13.54
C ASP A 184 12.58 14.75 12.24
N LYS A 185 12.44 14.04 11.12
CA LYS A 185 12.98 14.42 9.80
C LYS A 185 11.86 14.47 8.74
N LEU A 186 10.95 15.43 8.89
CA LEU A 186 9.90 15.70 7.89
C LEU A 186 10.36 16.78 6.91
N TYR A 187 10.29 16.46 5.61
CA TYR A 187 10.50 17.36 4.48
C TYR A 187 9.18 17.54 3.75
N GLU A 188 8.50 18.64 4.03
CA GLU A 188 7.27 19.00 3.30
C GLU A 188 7.65 19.63 1.97
N ILE A 189 7.15 19.03 0.87
CA ILE A 189 7.38 19.51 -0.50
C ILE A 189 6.02 19.83 -1.16
N PRO A 190 5.93 20.80 -2.07
CA PRO A 190 4.70 21.06 -2.81
C PRO A 190 4.28 19.87 -3.66
N VAL A 191 2.98 19.74 -3.93
CA VAL A 191 2.44 18.72 -4.84
C VAL A 191 3.12 18.84 -6.21
N GLY A 192 3.65 17.72 -6.71
CA GLY A 192 4.36 17.65 -7.99
C GLY A 192 5.82 18.13 -7.97
N ALA A 193 6.35 18.53 -6.81
CA ALA A 193 7.74 18.95 -6.67
C ALA A 193 8.74 17.78 -6.49
N ASP A 194 8.26 16.55 -6.48
CA ASP A 194 9.09 15.34 -6.28
C ASP A 194 10.31 15.29 -7.21
N PRO A 195 10.19 15.48 -8.55
CA PRO A 195 11.35 15.45 -9.45
C PRO A 195 12.36 16.55 -9.14
N GLU A 196 11.89 17.75 -8.80
CA GLU A 196 12.77 18.87 -8.46
C GLU A 196 13.51 18.61 -7.15
N PHE A 197 12.81 18.12 -6.12
CA PHE A 197 13.42 17.78 -4.84
C PHE A 197 14.43 16.64 -5.00
N MET A 198 14.11 15.63 -5.78
CA MET A 198 15.02 14.52 -6.08
C MET A 198 16.29 15.01 -6.78
N ASN A 199 16.18 15.91 -7.77
CA ASN A 199 17.34 16.51 -8.41
C ASN A 199 18.17 17.37 -7.46
N ALA A 200 17.53 18.11 -6.56
CA ALA A 200 18.23 18.88 -5.54
C ALA A 200 19.01 17.96 -4.57
N LEU A 201 18.43 16.84 -4.17
CA LEU A 201 19.09 15.84 -3.35
C LEU A 201 20.27 15.17 -4.08
N LEU A 202 20.12 14.80 -5.35
CA LEU A 202 21.21 14.28 -6.19
C LEU A 202 22.36 15.29 -6.33
N ASN A 203 22.04 16.57 -6.46
CA ASN A 203 23.06 17.63 -6.48
C ASN A 203 23.80 17.71 -5.14
N ALA A 204 23.09 17.65 -4.02
CA ALA A 204 23.69 17.64 -2.69
C ALA A 204 24.64 16.44 -2.49
N LEU A 205 24.21 15.24 -2.86
CA LEU A 205 25.04 14.02 -2.84
C LEU A 205 26.29 14.14 -3.73
N SER A 206 26.22 14.95 -4.78
CA SER A 206 27.35 15.23 -5.69
C SER A 206 28.17 16.47 -5.27
N SER A 207 28.04 16.91 -4.02
CA SER A 207 28.72 18.10 -3.46
C SER A 207 28.42 19.41 -4.21
N LYS A 208 27.26 19.49 -4.89
CA LYS A 208 26.75 20.70 -5.53
C LYS A 208 25.73 21.37 -4.62
N VAL A 209 25.60 22.68 -4.72
CA VAL A 209 24.57 23.41 -3.97
C VAL A 209 23.18 23.04 -4.48
N PRO A 210 22.32 22.45 -3.63
CA PRO A 210 20.96 22.11 -4.02
C PRO A 210 20.13 23.39 -4.23
N LYS A 211 19.27 23.39 -5.24
CA LYS A 211 18.34 24.49 -5.54
C LYS A 211 16.95 23.95 -5.77
N THR A 212 15.97 24.64 -5.20
CA THR A 212 14.55 24.38 -5.42
C THR A 212 13.83 25.70 -5.72
N SER A 213 12.76 25.65 -6.51
CA SER A 213 11.89 26.79 -6.80
C SER A 213 10.92 27.10 -5.65
N PHE A 214 10.73 26.14 -4.75
CA PHE A 214 9.90 26.28 -3.57
C PHE A 214 10.75 26.62 -2.33
N ASN A 215 10.08 27.15 -1.30
CA ASN A 215 10.72 27.61 -0.08
C ASN A 215 11.22 26.45 0.80
N MET A 216 12.43 25.98 0.54
CA MET A 216 13.16 25.05 1.39
C MET A 216 14.60 25.49 1.57
N ASP A 217 15.07 25.53 2.81
CA ASP A 217 16.46 25.86 3.12
C ASP A 217 17.42 24.81 2.51
N PRO A 218 18.35 25.20 1.63
CA PRO A 218 19.34 24.31 1.06
C PRO A 218 20.13 23.50 2.10
N LYS A 219 20.32 24.04 3.30
CA LYS A 219 21.00 23.34 4.40
C LYS A 219 20.26 22.08 4.80
N ARG A 220 18.92 22.10 4.84
CA ARG A 220 18.12 20.93 5.16
C ARG A 220 18.29 19.81 4.13
N ILE A 221 18.45 20.16 2.85
CA ILE A 221 18.70 19.18 1.78
C ILE A 221 20.09 18.58 1.92
N LEU A 222 21.09 19.41 2.29
CA LEU A 222 22.46 18.94 2.57
C LEU A 222 22.51 18.03 3.81
N GLU A 223 21.74 18.34 4.86
CA GLU A 223 21.61 17.49 6.05
C GLU A 223 20.97 16.14 5.74
N LEU A 224 20.03 16.09 4.79
CA LEU A 224 19.44 14.84 4.34
C LEU A 224 20.40 14.00 3.50
N ALA A 225 21.29 14.64 2.75
CA ALA A 225 22.26 13.99 1.87
C ALA A 225 23.48 13.42 2.64
N ASN A 226 23.76 13.92 3.85
CA ASN A 226 24.88 13.50 4.70
C ASN A 226 24.41 12.54 5.82
#